data_8a091952ac77526f9d6dcdb8263fbfc6
#
_entry.id   8a091952ac77526f9d6dcdb8263fbfc6
#
_cell.length_a   1.000
_cell.length_b   1.000
_cell.length_c   1.000
_cell.angle_alpha   90.00
_cell.angle_beta   90.00
_cell.angle_gamma   90.00
#
_symmetry.space_group_name_H-M   'P 1'
#
loop_
_entity.id
_entity.type
_entity.pdbx_description
1 polymer ?
#
loop_
_entity_poly.entity_id
_entity_poly.type
_entity_poly.pdbx_seq_one_letter_code
_entity_poly.pdbx_strand_id
1 'polypeptide(L)'
;MHLSWLLVAWACLVGRALSIDVASFLSQIPDCAGSCLLDLAANSTCGIDVECLCADPNLQTVAASCVQSKCLPREALYTLNVTSVACEYPVRDRHQKFDTLGICLGVITTLVVGARLFQKLRFERLLRADDYMIIICWVTCIGNTISCVYGLSGNGFGRDAWTNSPYTITEFLRYVYIGQTFYATDVFLTKICVLLFYLRIFPVRSVQILIWTTIGVAALSMVVFIVLAIAQCQPISFFWTGWDKLHEGHCIGINPLAWSIAAVSIAMDFWVLAIPVFQLLRLQMKWQRKLAVAMMFLVGTFVSIVSIIRLQFLVAFGKSTNPTCIPKTQQPERFQTIKEHEFVEEIRCITAC
;
A
#
# COMPACT_ATOMS: atom_id res chain seq x y z
N MET A 1 -23.87 9.47 60.86
CA MET A 1 -24.27 8.21 60.22
C MET A 1 -24.96 8.39 58.84
N HIS A 2 -25.53 9.53 58.48
CA HIS A 2 -26.18 9.73 57.19
C HIS A 2 -25.24 9.98 56.00
N LEU A 3 -24.04 10.50 56.24
CA LEU A 3 -23.10 10.84 55.18
C LEU A 3 -22.41 9.60 54.54
N SER A 4 -22.18 8.54 55.34
CA SER A 4 -21.58 7.30 54.84
C SER A 4 -22.52 6.48 53.93
N TRP A 5 -23.84 6.56 54.18
CA TRP A 5 -24.85 5.93 53.34
C TRP A 5 -25.00 6.60 51.95
N LEU A 6 -24.85 7.94 51.93
CA LEU A 6 -24.88 8.72 50.68
C LEU A 6 -23.66 8.43 49.80
N LEU A 7 -22.47 8.24 50.38
CA LEU A 7 -21.26 7.90 49.65
C LEU A 7 -21.30 6.47 49.11
N VAL A 8 -21.84 5.51 49.85
CA VAL A 8 -22.05 4.14 49.38
C VAL A 8 -23.12 4.08 48.27
N ALA A 9 -24.20 4.83 48.41
CA ALA A 9 -25.24 4.95 47.38
C ALA A 9 -24.69 5.63 46.10
N TRP A 10 -23.82 6.65 46.24
CA TRP A 10 -23.14 7.30 45.11
C TRP A 10 -22.15 6.38 44.45
N ALA A 11 -21.36 5.61 45.21
CA ALA A 11 -20.42 4.61 44.67
C ALA A 11 -21.17 3.48 43.94
N CYS A 12 -22.32 3.04 44.45
CA CYS A 12 -23.16 2.04 43.72
C CYS A 12 -23.82 2.61 42.46
N LEU A 13 -24.17 3.91 42.44
CA LEU A 13 -24.76 4.59 41.28
C LEU A 13 -23.69 4.87 40.20
N VAL A 14 -22.46 5.21 40.59
CA VAL A 14 -21.32 5.42 39.68
C VAL A 14 -20.79 4.06 39.13
N GLY A 15 -20.82 3.01 39.95
CA GLY A 15 -20.44 1.65 39.52
C GLY A 15 -21.42 1.03 38.51
N ARG A 16 -22.68 1.47 38.45
CA ARG A 16 -23.64 1.00 37.46
C ARG A 16 -23.55 1.70 36.10
N ALA A 17 -22.86 2.82 35.99
CA ALA A 17 -22.74 3.60 34.76
C ALA A 17 -21.63 3.09 33.82
N LEU A 18 -20.82 2.11 34.21
CA LEU A 18 -19.70 1.58 33.43
C LEU A 18 -19.81 0.08 33.07
N SER A 19 -20.87 -0.61 33.45
CA SER A 19 -21.10 -1.97 32.96
C SER A 19 -21.77 -1.86 31.58
N ILE A 20 -21.01 -2.15 30.52
CA ILE A 20 -21.58 -2.48 29.21
C ILE A 20 -22.59 -3.59 29.49
N ASP A 21 -23.87 -3.30 29.21
CA ASP A 21 -24.91 -4.33 29.35
C ASP A 21 -24.62 -5.43 28.31
N VAL A 22 -24.07 -6.56 28.78
CA VAL A 22 -23.67 -7.69 27.93
C VAL A 22 -24.84 -8.16 27.07
N ALA A 23 -26.07 -8.03 27.55
CA ALA A 23 -27.26 -8.39 26.79
C ALA A 23 -27.47 -7.43 25.60
N SER A 24 -27.29 -6.12 25.80
CA SER A 24 -27.39 -5.13 24.72
C SER A 24 -26.22 -5.26 23.71
N PHE A 25 -25.04 -5.62 24.17
CA PHE A 25 -23.90 -5.92 23.31
C PHE A 25 -24.14 -7.14 22.43
N LEU A 26 -24.59 -8.26 23.04
CA LEU A 26 -24.88 -9.49 22.28
C LEU A 26 -26.03 -9.32 21.28
N SER A 27 -27.03 -8.46 21.57
CA SER A 27 -28.13 -8.19 20.64
C SER A 27 -27.70 -7.42 19.38
N GLN A 28 -26.57 -6.75 19.42
CA GLN A 28 -25.99 -6.03 18.25
C GLN A 28 -25.10 -6.91 17.37
N ILE A 29 -24.67 -8.08 17.87
CA ILE A 29 -23.74 -8.95 17.17
C ILE A 29 -24.52 -9.92 16.28
N PRO A 30 -24.11 -10.14 15.00
CA PRO A 30 -24.69 -11.16 14.14
C PRO A 30 -24.62 -12.55 14.76
N ASP A 31 -25.66 -13.39 14.55
CA ASP A 31 -25.75 -14.74 15.12
C ASP A 31 -24.52 -15.60 14.83
N CYS A 32 -23.93 -15.47 13.65
CA CYS A 32 -22.72 -16.19 13.27
C CYS A 32 -21.53 -15.86 14.18
N ALA A 33 -21.37 -14.60 14.59
CA ALA A 33 -20.29 -14.16 15.45
C ALA A 33 -20.62 -14.38 16.93
N GLY A 34 -21.92 -14.32 17.31
CA GLY A 34 -22.39 -14.60 18.66
C GLY A 34 -21.96 -15.99 19.15
N SER A 35 -22.09 -17.02 18.30
CA SER A 35 -21.65 -18.39 18.62
C SER A 35 -20.16 -18.46 18.90
N CYS A 36 -19.33 -17.76 18.11
CA CYS A 36 -17.87 -17.70 18.30
C CYS A 36 -17.48 -17.05 19.62
N LEU A 37 -18.10 -15.92 19.96
CA LEU A 37 -17.81 -15.17 21.18
C LEU A 37 -18.28 -15.92 22.43
N LEU A 38 -19.42 -16.60 22.38
CA LEU A 38 -19.91 -17.42 23.48
C LEU A 38 -19.02 -18.65 23.71
N ASP A 39 -18.61 -19.35 22.65
CA ASP A 39 -17.68 -20.49 22.75
C ASP A 39 -16.34 -20.05 23.34
N LEU A 40 -15.85 -18.86 22.95
CA LEU A 40 -14.62 -18.29 23.47
C LEU A 40 -14.75 -17.94 24.96
N ALA A 41 -15.84 -17.27 25.35
CA ALA A 41 -16.12 -16.92 26.74
C ALA A 41 -16.24 -18.15 27.62
N ALA A 42 -16.90 -19.21 27.16
CA ALA A 42 -17.06 -20.46 27.89
C ALA A 42 -15.75 -21.23 28.09
N ASN A 43 -14.82 -21.14 27.15
CA ASN A 43 -13.53 -21.85 27.18
C ASN A 43 -12.36 -21.00 27.70
N SER A 44 -12.59 -19.71 27.98
CA SER A 44 -11.55 -18.82 28.50
C SER A 44 -11.58 -18.72 30.02
N THR A 45 -10.46 -18.36 30.62
CA THR A 45 -10.38 -18.05 32.06
C THR A 45 -11.07 -16.73 32.42
N CYS A 46 -11.38 -15.89 31.41
CA CYS A 46 -12.05 -14.60 31.56
C CYS A 46 -13.57 -14.71 31.72
N GLY A 47 -14.18 -15.82 31.25
CA GLY A 47 -15.64 -15.93 31.25
C GLY A 47 -16.32 -14.83 30.40
N ILE A 48 -17.28 -14.12 31.00
CA ILE A 48 -18.05 -13.03 30.32
C ILE A 48 -17.46 -11.63 30.62
N ASP A 49 -16.30 -11.56 31.25
CA ASP A 49 -15.67 -10.28 31.57
C ASP A 49 -15.07 -9.65 30.30
N VAL A 50 -15.70 -8.58 29.84
CA VAL A 50 -15.31 -7.86 28.61
C VAL A 50 -13.92 -7.24 28.74
N GLU A 51 -13.55 -6.70 29.90
CA GLU A 51 -12.26 -6.07 30.12
C GLU A 51 -11.13 -7.11 30.01
N CYS A 52 -11.33 -8.30 30.61
CA CYS A 52 -10.38 -9.40 30.49
C CYS A 52 -10.28 -9.91 29.05
N LEU A 53 -11.41 -10.08 28.34
CA LEU A 53 -11.43 -10.53 26.94
C LEU A 53 -10.75 -9.52 26.00
N CYS A 54 -10.87 -8.22 26.27
CA CYS A 54 -10.21 -7.17 25.51
C CYS A 54 -8.70 -7.08 25.79
N ALA A 55 -8.24 -7.51 26.98
CA ALA A 55 -6.84 -7.41 27.37
C ALA A 55 -5.96 -8.54 26.80
N ASP A 56 -6.54 -9.70 26.44
CA ASP A 56 -5.77 -10.86 25.95
C ASP A 56 -5.68 -10.91 24.42
N PRO A 57 -4.51 -10.64 23.81
CA PRO A 57 -4.31 -10.67 22.36
C PRO A 57 -4.53 -12.06 21.74
N ASN A 58 -4.32 -13.15 22.48
CA ASN A 58 -4.52 -14.50 21.98
C ASN A 58 -6.01 -14.78 21.80
N LEU A 59 -6.83 -14.41 22.78
CA LEU A 59 -8.28 -14.56 22.69
C LEU A 59 -8.84 -13.75 21.51
N GLN A 60 -8.34 -12.55 21.27
CA GLN A 60 -8.72 -11.74 20.12
C GLN A 60 -8.39 -12.39 18.79
N THR A 61 -7.20 -13.01 18.66
CA THR A 61 -6.82 -13.68 17.40
C THR A 61 -7.67 -14.92 17.15
N VAL A 62 -8.00 -15.68 18.21
CA VAL A 62 -8.90 -16.84 18.12
C VAL A 62 -10.33 -16.40 17.77
N ALA A 63 -10.84 -15.32 18.40
CA ALA A 63 -12.15 -14.75 18.06
C ALA A 63 -12.22 -14.31 16.60
N ALA A 64 -11.22 -13.55 16.15
CA ALA A 64 -11.15 -13.06 14.78
C ALA A 64 -11.10 -14.21 13.76
N SER A 65 -10.32 -15.26 14.01
CA SER A 65 -10.24 -16.43 13.13
C SER A 65 -11.56 -17.21 13.06
N CYS A 66 -12.25 -17.37 14.19
CA CYS A 66 -13.56 -18.01 14.25
C CYS A 66 -14.60 -17.19 13.44
N VAL A 67 -14.69 -15.88 13.71
CA VAL A 67 -15.62 -14.97 13.01
C VAL A 67 -15.36 -14.96 11.50
N GLN A 68 -14.09 -14.90 11.07
CA GLN A 68 -13.74 -14.96 9.65
C GLN A 68 -14.12 -16.27 8.96
N SER A 69 -14.13 -17.38 9.70
CA SER A 69 -14.48 -18.70 9.15
C SER A 69 -15.99 -18.94 9.08
N LYS A 70 -16.77 -18.37 10.01
CA LYS A 70 -18.22 -18.65 10.14
C LYS A 70 -19.11 -17.54 9.57
N CYS A 71 -18.65 -16.28 9.56
CA CYS A 71 -19.44 -15.12 9.13
C CYS A 71 -19.13 -14.68 7.70
N LEU A 72 -20.10 -14.01 7.06
CA LEU A 72 -19.82 -13.26 5.84
C LEU A 72 -18.89 -12.09 6.13
N PRO A 73 -18.03 -11.66 5.18
CA PRO A 73 -17.09 -10.57 5.41
C PRO A 73 -17.72 -9.25 5.90
N ARG A 74 -18.94 -8.94 5.46
CA ARG A 74 -19.71 -7.78 5.96
C ARG A 74 -20.06 -7.90 7.43
N GLU A 75 -20.53 -9.08 7.85
CA GLU A 75 -20.87 -9.38 9.23
C GLU A 75 -19.64 -9.42 10.12
N ALA A 76 -18.53 -9.99 9.61
CA ALA A 76 -17.24 -10.00 10.29
C ALA A 76 -16.71 -8.58 10.52
N LEU A 77 -16.83 -7.69 9.53
CA LEU A 77 -16.44 -6.28 9.65
C LEU A 77 -17.31 -5.55 10.69
N TYR A 78 -18.63 -5.79 10.67
CA TYR A 78 -19.54 -5.20 11.64
C TYR A 78 -19.22 -5.69 13.06
N THR A 79 -18.97 -6.98 13.23
CA THR A 79 -18.55 -7.56 14.52
C THR A 79 -17.24 -6.94 15.00
N LEU A 80 -16.27 -6.76 14.10
CA LEU A 80 -14.98 -6.13 14.42
C LEU A 80 -15.18 -4.67 14.85
N ASN A 81 -16.11 -3.93 14.24
CA ASN A 81 -16.45 -2.57 14.65
C ASN A 81 -17.04 -2.55 16.06
N VAL A 82 -18.09 -3.34 16.31
CA VAL A 82 -18.79 -3.39 17.61
C VAL A 82 -17.81 -3.81 18.73
N THR A 83 -16.99 -4.84 18.49
CA THR A 83 -15.99 -5.30 19.48
C THR A 83 -14.89 -4.28 19.72
N SER A 84 -14.39 -3.61 18.67
CA SER A 84 -13.35 -2.58 18.83
C SER A 84 -13.86 -1.35 19.59
N VAL A 85 -15.10 -0.95 19.37
CA VAL A 85 -15.74 0.13 20.13
C VAL A 85 -15.97 -0.28 21.59
N ALA A 86 -16.43 -1.52 21.83
CA ALA A 86 -16.65 -2.03 23.19
C ALA A 86 -15.33 -2.18 23.98
N CYS A 87 -14.22 -2.51 23.31
CA CYS A 87 -12.90 -2.57 23.90
C CYS A 87 -12.18 -1.19 23.98
N GLU A 88 -12.86 -0.11 23.61
CA GLU A 88 -12.30 1.25 23.60
C GLU A 88 -10.95 1.36 22.88
N TYR A 89 -10.75 0.59 21.77
CA TYR A 89 -9.50 0.66 21.03
C TYR A 89 -9.29 2.04 20.41
N PRO A 90 -8.08 2.61 20.54
CA PRO A 90 -7.77 3.90 19.96
C PRO A 90 -7.88 3.81 18.43
N VAL A 91 -8.68 4.71 17.85
CA VAL A 91 -8.78 4.87 16.39
C VAL A 91 -7.47 5.43 15.86
N ARG A 92 -6.78 4.64 15.05
CA ARG A 92 -5.55 5.08 14.39
C ARG A 92 -5.89 5.73 13.06
N ASP A 93 -5.42 6.93 12.86
CA ASP A 93 -5.59 7.68 11.63
C ASP A 93 -4.24 8.28 11.20
N ARG A 94 -3.71 7.77 10.09
CA ARG A 94 -2.42 8.18 9.52
C ARG A 94 -2.55 8.73 8.10
N HIS A 95 -3.78 8.93 7.60
CA HIS A 95 -4.03 9.38 6.23
C HIS A 95 -3.33 10.71 5.91
N GLN A 96 -3.31 11.65 6.86
CA GLN A 96 -2.71 12.98 6.64
C GLN A 96 -1.21 12.92 6.32
N LYS A 97 -0.44 12.04 6.97
CA LYS A 97 0.99 11.86 6.68
C LYS A 97 1.19 11.34 5.27
N PHE A 98 0.39 10.36 4.87
CA PHE A 98 0.41 9.80 3.53
C PHE A 98 0.11 10.84 2.46
N ASP A 99 -0.97 11.61 2.65
CA ASP A 99 -1.40 12.65 1.71
C ASP A 99 -0.35 13.75 1.57
N THR A 100 0.16 14.24 2.71
CA THR A 100 1.20 15.28 2.73
C THR A 100 2.42 14.84 1.91
N LEU A 101 2.86 13.61 2.09
CA LEU A 101 4.03 13.10 1.40
C LEU A 101 3.77 12.88 -0.10
N GLY A 102 2.62 12.31 -0.47
CA GLY A 102 2.22 12.15 -1.85
C GLY A 102 2.13 13.50 -2.59
N ILE A 103 1.52 14.50 -1.95
CA ILE A 103 1.41 15.84 -2.50
C ILE A 103 2.80 16.51 -2.63
N CYS A 104 3.64 16.42 -1.59
CA CYS A 104 5.00 16.99 -1.62
C CYS A 104 5.84 16.40 -2.77
N LEU A 105 5.82 15.07 -2.92
CA LEU A 105 6.53 14.39 -4.01
C LEU A 105 5.97 14.77 -5.38
N GLY A 106 4.65 14.86 -5.52
CA GLY A 106 3.98 15.31 -6.75
C GLY A 106 4.37 16.75 -7.13
N VAL A 107 4.41 17.66 -6.15
CA VAL A 107 4.85 19.05 -6.37
C VAL A 107 6.32 19.11 -6.77
N ILE A 108 7.21 18.42 -6.07
CA ILE A 108 8.64 18.39 -6.40
C ILE A 108 8.85 17.85 -7.81
N THR A 109 8.20 16.73 -8.16
CA THR A 109 8.29 16.14 -9.50
C THR A 109 7.80 17.10 -10.57
N THR A 110 6.68 17.78 -10.32
CA THR A 110 6.11 18.79 -11.24
C THR A 110 7.06 19.96 -11.45
N LEU A 111 7.68 20.47 -10.38
CA LEU A 111 8.65 21.55 -10.47
C LEU A 111 9.90 21.15 -11.27
N VAL A 112 10.43 19.94 -11.04
CA VAL A 112 11.61 19.43 -11.76
C VAL A 112 11.32 19.23 -13.24
N VAL A 113 10.19 18.59 -13.57
CA VAL A 113 9.77 18.39 -14.97
C VAL A 113 9.49 19.74 -15.65
N GLY A 114 8.79 20.64 -14.95
CA GLY A 114 8.51 21.99 -15.45
C GLY A 114 9.77 22.80 -15.72
N ALA A 115 10.74 22.79 -14.81
CA ALA A 115 12.02 23.45 -14.98
C ALA A 115 12.79 22.90 -16.19
N ARG A 116 12.80 21.58 -16.36
CA ARG A 116 13.45 20.93 -17.51
C ARG A 116 12.78 21.33 -18.84
N LEU A 117 11.46 21.30 -18.90
CA LEU A 117 10.71 21.68 -20.09
C LEU A 117 10.90 23.18 -20.40
N PHE A 118 10.87 24.04 -19.38
CA PHE A 118 11.12 25.46 -19.52
C PHE A 118 12.51 25.74 -20.11
N GLN A 119 13.55 25.09 -19.58
CA GLN A 119 14.93 25.21 -20.11
C GLN A 119 14.97 24.79 -21.58
N LYS A 120 14.36 23.66 -21.93
CA LYS A 120 14.33 23.15 -23.30
C LYS A 120 13.63 24.10 -24.27
N LEU A 121 12.43 24.56 -23.92
CA LEU A 121 11.66 25.50 -24.74
C LEU A 121 12.35 26.85 -24.88
N ARG A 122 13.06 27.31 -23.83
CA ARG A 122 13.72 28.63 -23.85
C ARG A 122 15.04 28.64 -24.64
N PHE A 123 15.82 27.54 -24.57
CA PHE A 123 17.17 27.48 -25.13
C PHE A 123 17.29 26.62 -26.40
N GLU A 124 16.65 25.44 -26.43
CA GLU A 124 16.77 24.52 -27.59
C GLU A 124 15.65 24.71 -28.62
N ARG A 125 14.50 25.29 -28.24
CA ARG A 125 13.28 25.52 -29.04
C ARG A 125 12.72 24.27 -29.75
N LEU A 126 13.23 23.08 -29.44
CA LEU A 126 12.81 21.83 -30.06
C LEU A 126 12.66 20.74 -28.99
N LEU A 127 11.45 20.18 -28.89
CA LEU A 127 11.19 19.01 -28.06
C LEU A 127 11.59 17.75 -28.83
N ARG A 128 12.21 16.81 -28.13
CA ARG A 128 12.62 15.50 -28.67
C ARG A 128 11.78 14.37 -28.10
N ALA A 129 11.96 13.15 -28.60
CA ALA A 129 11.22 11.98 -28.16
C ALA A 129 11.37 11.72 -26.64
N ASP A 130 12.56 11.97 -26.07
CA ASP A 130 12.79 11.87 -24.63
C ASP A 130 11.95 12.85 -23.82
N ASP A 131 11.69 14.04 -24.32
CA ASP A 131 10.90 15.06 -23.63
C ASP A 131 9.41 14.72 -23.66
N TYR A 132 8.89 14.19 -24.78
CA TYR A 132 7.50 13.70 -24.87
C TYR A 132 7.26 12.53 -23.93
N MET A 133 8.21 11.58 -23.83
CA MET A 133 8.09 10.46 -22.90
C MET A 133 8.10 10.91 -21.43
N ILE A 134 8.87 11.93 -21.08
CA ILE A 134 8.85 12.51 -19.74
C ILE A 134 7.49 13.16 -19.44
N ILE A 135 6.90 13.85 -20.40
CA ILE A 135 5.56 14.43 -20.23
C ILE A 135 4.51 13.33 -20.01
N ILE A 136 4.56 12.23 -20.79
CA ILE A 136 3.66 11.10 -20.62
C ILE A 136 3.84 10.47 -19.23
N CYS A 137 5.09 10.20 -18.83
CA CYS A 137 5.40 9.66 -17.51
C CYS A 137 4.93 10.60 -16.37
N TRP A 138 5.09 11.90 -16.53
CA TRP A 138 4.61 12.88 -15.55
C TRP A 138 3.09 12.89 -15.45
N VAL A 139 2.37 12.82 -16.57
CA VAL A 139 0.89 12.80 -16.58
C VAL A 139 0.37 11.53 -15.89
N THR A 140 0.96 10.36 -16.17
CA THR A 140 0.56 9.10 -15.52
C THR A 140 0.89 9.11 -14.02
N CYS A 141 2.04 9.67 -13.64
CA CYS A 141 2.44 9.82 -12.24
C CYS A 141 1.50 10.76 -11.46
N ILE A 142 1.08 11.88 -12.05
CA ILE A 142 0.06 12.77 -11.45
C ILE A 142 -1.29 12.04 -11.33
N GLY A 143 -1.71 11.30 -12.36
CA GLY A 143 -2.92 10.48 -12.30
C GLY A 143 -2.89 9.47 -11.16
N ASN A 144 -1.75 8.80 -10.97
CA ASN A 144 -1.52 7.91 -9.85
C ASN A 144 -1.60 8.63 -8.50
N THR A 145 -0.92 9.77 -8.35
CA THR A 145 -0.95 10.58 -7.12
C THR A 145 -2.37 11.04 -6.77
N ILE A 146 -3.15 11.48 -7.75
CA ILE A 146 -4.55 11.86 -7.56
C ILE A 146 -5.37 10.64 -7.09
N SER A 147 -5.19 9.48 -7.73
CA SER A 147 -5.89 8.24 -7.34
C SER A 147 -5.53 7.82 -5.91
N CYS A 148 -4.29 8.01 -5.48
CA CYS A 148 -3.84 7.69 -4.13
C CYS A 148 -4.38 8.66 -3.08
N VAL A 149 -4.24 9.97 -3.30
CA VAL A 149 -4.62 10.99 -2.30
C VAL A 149 -6.15 11.12 -2.19
N TYR A 150 -6.86 11.28 -3.31
CA TYR A 150 -8.32 11.44 -3.28
C TYR A 150 -9.07 10.10 -3.26
N GLY A 151 -8.56 9.11 -3.98
CA GLY A 151 -9.21 7.82 -4.11
C GLY A 151 -8.98 6.93 -2.88
N LEU A 152 -7.74 6.58 -2.59
CA LEU A 152 -7.42 5.65 -1.49
C LEU A 152 -7.57 6.31 -0.13
N SER A 153 -6.95 7.47 0.08
CA SER A 153 -6.98 8.16 1.37
C SER A 153 -8.40 8.64 1.71
N GLY A 154 -9.14 9.18 0.74
CA GLY A 154 -10.54 9.56 0.91
C GLY A 154 -11.47 8.39 1.28
N ASN A 155 -11.12 7.16 0.88
CA ASN A 155 -11.89 5.94 1.15
C ASN A 155 -11.27 5.04 2.24
N GLY A 156 -10.62 5.64 3.24
CA GLY A 156 -10.24 4.94 4.47
C GLY A 156 -8.85 4.32 4.49
N PHE A 157 -7.99 4.61 3.50
CA PHE A 157 -6.59 4.25 3.58
C PHE A 157 -5.90 4.96 4.75
N GLY A 158 -5.09 4.22 5.51
CA GLY A 158 -4.44 4.76 6.72
C GLY A 158 -5.32 4.82 7.96
N ARG A 159 -6.59 4.40 7.87
CA ARG A 159 -7.51 4.22 8.99
C ARG A 159 -7.68 2.74 9.32
N ASP A 160 -8.09 2.43 10.54
CA ASP A 160 -8.41 1.05 10.89
C ASP A 160 -9.62 0.54 10.08
N ALA A 161 -9.53 -0.71 9.57
CA ALA A 161 -10.55 -1.29 8.68
C ALA A 161 -11.95 -1.30 9.29
N TRP A 162 -12.04 -1.49 10.61
CA TRP A 162 -13.29 -1.55 11.35
C TRP A 162 -14.05 -0.21 11.42
N THR A 163 -13.36 0.91 11.14
CA THR A 163 -14.01 2.25 11.08
C THR A 163 -14.70 2.51 9.74
N ASN A 164 -14.43 1.69 8.72
CA ASN A 164 -14.89 1.91 7.36
C ASN A 164 -16.23 1.19 7.10
N SER A 165 -17.12 1.85 6.36
CA SER A 165 -18.38 1.23 5.89
C SER A 165 -18.11 0.24 4.76
N PRO A 166 -19.00 -0.75 4.52
CA PRO A 166 -18.89 -1.66 3.38
C PRO A 166 -18.81 -0.96 2.03
N TYR A 167 -19.50 0.16 1.85
CA TYR A 167 -19.43 0.99 0.66
C TYR A 167 -18.02 1.60 0.48
N THR A 168 -17.47 2.15 1.56
CA THR A 168 -16.12 2.73 1.57
C THR A 168 -15.06 1.71 1.18
N ILE A 169 -15.18 0.45 1.65
CA ILE A 169 -14.27 -0.63 1.29
C ILE A 169 -14.37 -0.98 -0.21
N THR A 170 -15.57 -1.02 -0.76
CA THR A 170 -15.77 -1.28 -2.19
C THR A 170 -15.12 -0.18 -3.04
N GLU A 171 -15.33 1.10 -2.71
CA GLU A 171 -14.69 2.22 -3.41
C GLU A 171 -13.16 2.22 -3.20
N PHE A 172 -12.69 1.92 -1.99
CA PHE A 172 -11.25 1.74 -1.74
C PHE A 172 -10.63 0.71 -2.68
N LEU A 173 -11.23 -0.49 -2.79
CA LEU A 173 -10.73 -1.54 -3.69
C LEU A 173 -10.79 -1.13 -5.17
N ARG A 174 -11.79 -0.33 -5.57
CA ARG A 174 -11.88 0.22 -6.91
C ARG A 174 -10.70 1.15 -7.22
N TYR A 175 -10.32 2.02 -6.27
CA TYR A 175 -9.14 2.87 -6.43
C TYR A 175 -7.83 2.09 -6.33
N VAL A 176 -7.76 1.02 -5.56
CA VAL A 176 -6.62 0.08 -5.59
C VAL A 176 -6.44 -0.51 -6.99
N TYR A 177 -7.53 -0.92 -7.65
CA TYR A 177 -7.49 -1.45 -9.02
C TYR A 177 -6.98 -0.41 -10.03
N ILE A 178 -7.45 0.84 -9.93
CA ILE A 178 -6.99 1.95 -10.78
C ILE A 178 -5.50 2.24 -10.50
N GLY A 179 -5.12 2.35 -9.22
CA GLY A 179 -3.76 2.66 -8.79
C GLY A 179 -2.74 1.60 -9.21
N GLN A 180 -3.08 0.30 -9.12
CA GLN A 180 -2.18 -0.76 -9.56
C GLN A 180 -1.91 -0.72 -11.09
N THR A 181 -2.90 -0.29 -11.89
CA THR A 181 -2.74 -0.14 -13.34
C THR A 181 -1.81 1.03 -13.68
N PHE A 182 -2.00 2.19 -13.02
CA PHE A 182 -1.06 3.31 -13.14
C PHE A 182 0.34 2.93 -12.68
N TYR A 183 0.45 2.25 -11.54
CA TYR A 183 1.74 1.79 -11.04
C TYR A 183 2.48 0.88 -12.03
N ALA A 184 1.80 -0.13 -12.58
CA ALA A 184 2.39 -1.02 -13.57
C ALA A 184 2.88 -0.23 -14.80
N THR A 185 2.14 0.80 -15.21
CA THR A 185 2.52 1.69 -16.31
C THR A 185 3.75 2.53 -15.95
N ASP A 186 3.73 3.21 -14.80
CA ASP A 186 4.79 4.14 -14.38
C ASP A 186 6.14 3.44 -14.17
N VAL A 187 6.12 2.22 -13.62
CA VAL A 187 7.33 1.42 -13.39
C VAL A 187 8.09 1.14 -14.69
N PHE A 188 7.42 0.83 -15.78
CA PHE A 188 8.09 0.56 -17.06
C PHE A 188 8.34 1.83 -17.86
N LEU A 189 7.44 2.83 -17.81
CA LEU A 189 7.65 4.13 -18.46
C LEU A 189 8.90 4.84 -17.96
N THR A 190 9.14 4.85 -16.65
CA THR A 190 10.35 5.45 -16.08
C THR A 190 11.62 4.78 -16.61
N LYS A 191 11.64 3.45 -16.77
CA LYS A 191 12.77 2.73 -17.37
C LYS A 191 12.98 3.11 -18.83
N ILE A 192 11.91 3.21 -19.61
CA ILE A 192 11.97 3.68 -21.01
C ILE A 192 12.51 5.10 -21.07
N CYS A 193 12.08 6.01 -20.19
CA CYS A 193 12.62 7.37 -20.12
C CYS A 193 14.13 7.39 -19.85
N VAL A 194 14.62 6.59 -18.91
CA VAL A 194 16.05 6.46 -18.60
C VAL A 194 16.83 5.90 -19.79
N LEU A 195 16.29 4.87 -20.45
CA LEU A 195 16.94 4.25 -21.62
C LEU A 195 17.01 5.21 -22.81
N LEU A 196 15.97 6.01 -23.07
CA LEU A 196 15.99 7.06 -24.10
C LEU A 196 17.05 8.13 -23.79
N PHE A 197 17.22 8.47 -22.52
CA PHE A 197 18.30 9.35 -22.10
C PHE A 197 19.69 8.72 -22.33
N TYR A 198 19.85 7.41 -22.11
CA TYR A 198 21.11 6.71 -22.41
C TYR A 198 21.45 6.71 -23.90
N LEU A 199 20.46 6.61 -24.82
CA LEU A 199 20.70 6.75 -26.25
C LEU A 199 21.36 8.08 -26.62
N ARG A 200 21.09 9.12 -25.86
CA ARG A 200 21.69 10.46 -26.07
C ARG A 200 23.13 10.54 -25.57
N ILE A 201 23.45 9.81 -24.48
CA ILE A 201 24.78 9.85 -23.86
C ILE A 201 25.77 8.96 -24.60
N PHE A 202 25.31 7.80 -25.07
CA PHE A 202 26.16 6.76 -25.67
C PHE A 202 25.96 6.68 -27.19
N PRO A 203 26.86 7.30 -28.01
CA PRO A 203 26.71 7.31 -29.46
C PRO A 203 27.20 6.01 -30.14
N VAL A 204 27.73 5.05 -29.37
CA VAL A 204 28.29 3.79 -29.93
C VAL A 204 27.17 2.90 -30.44
N ARG A 205 27.22 2.51 -31.73
CA ARG A 205 26.17 1.77 -32.42
C ARG A 205 25.79 0.46 -31.73
N SER A 206 26.73 -0.31 -31.23
CA SER A 206 26.47 -1.57 -30.52
C SER A 206 25.68 -1.33 -29.22
N VAL A 207 25.98 -0.23 -28.51
CA VAL A 207 25.26 0.15 -27.29
C VAL A 207 23.85 0.64 -27.61
N GLN A 208 23.70 1.39 -28.68
CA GLN A 208 22.38 1.84 -29.15
C GLN A 208 21.46 0.66 -29.49
N ILE A 209 21.98 -0.37 -30.16
CA ILE A 209 21.22 -1.59 -30.45
C ILE A 209 20.78 -2.26 -29.13
N LEU A 210 21.70 -2.41 -28.17
CA LEU A 210 21.39 -2.98 -26.87
C LEU A 210 20.31 -2.17 -26.13
N ILE A 211 20.38 -0.84 -26.17
CA ILE A 211 19.37 0.02 -25.53
C ILE A 211 18.03 -0.12 -26.23
N TRP A 212 17.97 -0.13 -27.58
CA TRP A 212 16.72 -0.30 -28.31
C TRP A 212 16.06 -1.65 -28.07
N THR A 213 16.83 -2.73 -27.99
CA THR A 213 16.30 -4.05 -27.63
C THR A 213 15.75 -4.05 -26.20
N THR A 214 16.44 -3.39 -25.26
CA THR A 214 15.95 -3.24 -23.87
C THR A 214 14.67 -2.42 -23.80
N ILE A 215 14.55 -1.33 -24.57
CA ILE A 215 13.30 -0.54 -24.67
C ILE A 215 12.17 -1.42 -25.20
N GLY A 216 12.42 -2.24 -26.21
CA GLY A 216 11.43 -3.18 -26.74
C GLY A 216 10.95 -4.18 -25.69
N VAL A 217 11.87 -4.75 -24.90
CA VAL A 217 11.52 -5.66 -23.79
C VAL A 217 10.74 -4.93 -22.70
N ALA A 218 11.13 -3.70 -22.33
CA ALA A 218 10.41 -2.90 -21.35
C ALA A 218 8.99 -2.56 -21.79
N ALA A 219 8.83 -2.14 -23.05
CA ALA A 219 7.52 -1.85 -23.63
C ALA A 219 6.61 -3.07 -23.70
N LEU A 220 7.16 -4.22 -24.12
CA LEU A 220 6.43 -5.48 -24.14
C LEU A 220 5.99 -5.90 -22.72
N SER A 221 6.90 -5.82 -21.75
CA SER A 221 6.59 -6.12 -20.35
C SER A 221 5.48 -5.19 -19.82
N MET A 222 5.56 -3.89 -20.12
CA MET A 222 4.52 -2.91 -19.77
C MET A 222 3.15 -3.33 -20.29
N VAL A 223 3.05 -3.65 -21.59
CA VAL A 223 1.78 -4.06 -22.21
C VAL A 223 1.24 -5.33 -21.56
N VAL A 224 2.09 -6.35 -21.37
CA VAL A 224 1.70 -7.62 -20.73
C VAL A 224 1.15 -7.37 -19.32
N PHE A 225 1.84 -6.61 -18.48
CA PHE A 225 1.40 -6.39 -17.12
C PHE A 225 0.17 -5.47 -17.01
N ILE A 226 0.02 -4.50 -17.92
CA ILE A 226 -1.22 -3.71 -18.00
C ILE A 226 -2.41 -4.61 -18.36
N VAL A 227 -2.27 -5.46 -19.37
CA VAL A 227 -3.32 -6.41 -19.77
C VAL A 227 -3.66 -7.36 -18.63
N LEU A 228 -2.66 -7.92 -17.95
CA LEU A 228 -2.86 -8.78 -16.79
C LEU A 228 -3.53 -8.05 -15.61
N ALA A 229 -3.17 -6.79 -15.35
CA ALA A 229 -3.79 -5.98 -14.31
C ALA A 229 -5.25 -5.67 -14.62
N ILE A 230 -5.59 -5.40 -15.88
CA ILE A 230 -6.98 -5.12 -16.30
C ILE A 230 -7.80 -6.42 -16.32
N ALA A 231 -7.26 -7.50 -16.89
CA ALA A 231 -7.96 -8.76 -17.10
C ALA A 231 -7.86 -9.73 -15.91
N GLN A 232 -7.38 -9.29 -14.75
CA GLN A 232 -7.12 -10.18 -13.60
C GLN A 232 -8.38 -10.79 -12.98
N CYS A 233 -9.56 -10.19 -13.19
CA CYS A 233 -10.83 -10.70 -12.69
C CYS A 233 -11.87 -10.83 -13.80
N GLN A 234 -12.69 -11.88 -13.72
CA GLN A 234 -13.84 -12.11 -14.59
C GLN A 234 -15.10 -12.33 -13.74
N PRO A 235 -16.08 -11.42 -13.82
CA PRO A 235 -16.05 -10.10 -14.49
C PRO A 235 -15.09 -9.11 -13.79
N ILE A 236 -14.68 -8.06 -14.49
CA ILE A 236 -13.72 -7.06 -13.95
C ILE A 236 -14.24 -6.44 -12.65
N SER A 237 -15.56 -6.20 -12.55
CA SER A 237 -16.20 -5.66 -11.36
C SER A 237 -16.03 -6.53 -10.11
N PHE A 238 -15.78 -7.82 -10.29
CA PHE A 238 -15.54 -8.75 -9.19
C PHE A 238 -14.31 -8.38 -8.34
N PHE A 239 -13.34 -7.65 -8.90
CA PHE A 239 -12.18 -7.18 -8.15
C PHE A 239 -12.56 -6.36 -6.90
N TRP A 240 -13.57 -5.46 -7.02
CA TRP A 240 -14.01 -4.59 -5.92
C TRP A 240 -15.34 -5.01 -5.29
N THR A 241 -16.08 -5.95 -5.88
CA THR A 241 -17.32 -6.47 -5.31
C THR A 241 -17.15 -7.86 -4.67
N GLY A 242 -16.16 -8.64 -5.08
CA GLY A 242 -15.96 -10.02 -4.63
C GLY A 242 -15.53 -10.19 -3.17
N TRP A 243 -15.13 -9.11 -2.49
CA TRP A 243 -14.68 -9.15 -1.09
C TRP A 243 -15.81 -9.56 -0.12
N ASP A 244 -17.07 -9.27 -0.46
CA ASP A 244 -18.23 -9.58 0.39
C ASP A 244 -18.77 -11.02 0.22
N LYS A 245 -18.22 -11.77 -0.76
CA LYS A 245 -18.65 -13.15 -1.12
C LYS A 245 -20.12 -13.27 -1.53
N LEU A 246 -20.80 -12.18 -1.86
CA LEU A 246 -22.17 -12.18 -2.37
C LEU A 246 -22.22 -12.19 -3.89
N HIS A 247 -21.10 -11.96 -4.56
CA HIS A 247 -20.98 -11.93 -6.01
C HIS A 247 -20.21 -13.15 -6.49
N GLU A 248 -20.56 -13.65 -7.67
CA GLU A 248 -19.85 -14.75 -8.32
C GLU A 248 -18.83 -14.21 -9.30
N GLY A 249 -17.62 -14.76 -9.29
CA GLY A 249 -16.54 -14.39 -10.17
C GLY A 249 -15.24 -15.10 -9.81
N HIS A 250 -14.27 -14.96 -10.69
CA HIS A 250 -12.94 -15.54 -10.48
C HIS A 250 -11.85 -14.49 -10.73
N CYS A 251 -10.86 -14.42 -9.86
CA CYS A 251 -9.69 -13.56 -10.02
C CYS A 251 -8.40 -14.37 -10.01
N ILE A 252 -7.45 -13.95 -10.83
CA ILE A 252 -6.05 -14.33 -10.63
C ILE A 252 -5.59 -13.66 -9.33
N GLY A 253 -4.93 -14.41 -8.45
CA GLY A 253 -4.49 -13.87 -7.16
C GLY A 253 -3.72 -12.55 -7.30
N ILE A 254 -4.10 -11.53 -6.55
CA ILE A 254 -3.48 -10.19 -6.57
C ILE A 254 -1.99 -10.29 -6.20
N ASN A 255 -1.66 -11.10 -5.19
CA ASN A 255 -0.30 -11.25 -4.69
C ASN A 255 0.69 -11.82 -5.73
N PRO A 256 0.40 -12.93 -6.47
CA PRO A 256 1.27 -13.42 -7.53
C PRO A 256 1.53 -12.39 -8.62
N LEU A 257 0.51 -11.61 -9.02
CA LEU A 257 0.66 -10.58 -10.04
C LEU A 257 1.58 -9.45 -9.55
N ALA A 258 1.35 -8.93 -8.35
CA ALA A 258 2.16 -7.88 -7.75
C ALA A 258 3.63 -8.32 -7.58
N TRP A 259 3.86 -9.57 -7.16
CA TRP A 259 5.22 -10.12 -7.01
C TRP A 259 5.91 -10.30 -8.36
N SER A 260 5.18 -10.73 -9.40
CA SER A 260 5.73 -10.87 -10.75
C SER A 260 6.15 -9.51 -11.32
N ILE A 261 5.32 -8.48 -11.19
CA ILE A 261 5.65 -7.10 -11.59
C ILE A 261 6.91 -6.63 -10.85
N ALA A 262 6.97 -6.82 -9.54
CA ALA A 262 8.09 -6.38 -8.72
C ALA A 262 9.38 -7.12 -9.09
N ALA A 263 9.34 -8.44 -9.27
CA ALA A 263 10.51 -9.23 -9.63
C ALA A 263 11.07 -8.84 -11.00
N VAL A 264 10.20 -8.71 -12.02
CA VAL A 264 10.62 -8.28 -13.36
C VAL A 264 11.14 -6.85 -13.33
N SER A 265 10.49 -5.96 -12.57
CA SER A 265 10.94 -4.58 -12.41
C SER A 265 12.33 -4.51 -11.81
N ILE A 266 12.59 -5.22 -10.71
CA ILE A 266 13.90 -5.25 -10.04
C ILE A 266 14.97 -5.82 -10.97
N ALA A 267 14.69 -6.92 -11.67
CA ALA A 267 15.63 -7.50 -12.64
C ALA A 267 15.99 -6.50 -13.75
N MET A 268 15.00 -5.76 -14.25
CA MET A 268 15.22 -4.72 -15.25
C MET A 268 15.99 -3.52 -14.69
N ASP A 269 15.78 -3.14 -13.41
CA ASP A 269 16.53 -2.07 -12.78
C ASP A 269 18.03 -2.39 -12.74
N PHE A 270 18.39 -3.62 -12.31
CA PHE A 270 19.79 -4.08 -12.34
C PHE A 270 20.34 -4.11 -13.76
N TRP A 271 19.56 -4.56 -14.74
CA TRP A 271 19.99 -4.59 -16.14
C TRP A 271 20.25 -3.17 -16.68
N VAL A 272 19.33 -2.24 -16.47
CA VAL A 272 19.46 -0.84 -16.91
C VAL A 272 20.64 -0.16 -16.23
N LEU A 273 20.93 -0.47 -14.96
CA LEU A 273 22.11 0.02 -14.25
C LEU A 273 23.42 -0.59 -14.77
N ALA A 274 23.40 -1.84 -15.20
CA ALA A 274 24.58 -2.52 -15.72
C ALA A 274 25.08 -1.90 -17.05
N ILE A 275 24.19 -1.41 -17.91
CA ILE A 275 24.53 -0.83 -19.22
C ILE A 275 25.58 0.28 -19.10
N PRO A 276 25.35 1.36 -18.33
CA PRO A 276 26.34 2.45 -18.20
C PRO A 276 27.62 2.01 -17.47
N VAL A 277 27.53 1.08 -16.50
CA VAL A 277 28.69 0.58 -15.77
C VAL A 277 29.67 -0.13 -16.70
N PHE A 278 29.17 -1.05 -17.54
CA PHE A 278 30.02 -1.72 -18.53
C PHE A 278 30.67 -0.74 -19.54
N GLN A 279 29.96 0.33 -19.90
CA GLN A 279 30.51 1.35 -20.80
C GLN A 279 31.57 2.22 -20.12
N LEU A 280 31.40 2.55 -18.85
CA LEU A 280 32.40 3.33 -18.07
C LEU A 280 33.70 2.57 -17.87
N LEU A 281 33.62 1.24 -17.70
CA LEU A 281 34.82 0.39 -17.57
C LEU A 281 35.62 0.27 -18.88
N ARG A 282 34.94 0.39 -20.04
CA ARG A 282 35.55 0.23 -21.36
C ARG A 282 36.00 1.54 -22.00
N LEU A 283 35.49 2.71 -21.59
CA LEU A 283 35.70 3.98 -22.29
C LEU A 283 36.27 5.05 -21.35
N GLN A 284 37.35 5.70 -21.77
CA GLN A 284 37.91 6.88 -21.09
C GLN A 284 36.98 8.08 -21.38
N MET A 285 36.05 8.37 -20.50
CA MET A 285 35.09 9.48 -20.65
C MET A 285 35.51 10.71 -19.88
N LYS A 286 35.12 11.90 -20.38
CA LYS A 286 35.30 13.18 -19.69
C LYS A 286 34.61 13.14 -18.32
N TRP A 287 35.26 13.73 -17.29
CA TRP A 287 34.80 13.74 -15.89
C TRP A 287 33.33 14.13 -15.71
N GLN A 288 32.84 15.13 -16.46
CA GLN A 288 31.43 15.57 -16.39
C GLN A 288 30.43 14.48 -16.77
N ARG A 289 30.71 13.66 -17.79
CA ARG A 289 29.87 12.54 -18.19
C ARG A 289 29.94 11.42 -17.15
N LYS A 290 31.11 11.19 -16.57
CA LYS A 290 31.29 10.20 -15.49
C LYS A 290 30.45 10.56 -14.25
N LEU A 291 30.42 11.87 -13.87
CA LEU A 291 29.63 12.37 -12.76
C LEU A 291 28.12 12.21 -13.03
N ALA A 292 27.65 12.55 -14.24
CA ALA A 292 26.25 12.38 -14.61
C ALA A 292 25.80 10.91 -14.50
N VAL A 293 26.62 9.97 -14.98
CA VAL A 293 26.34 8.54 -14.88
C VAL A 293 26.38 8.04 -13.43
N ALA A 294 27.33 8.55 -12.62
CA ALA A 294 27.40 8.22 -11.19
C ALA A 294 26.14 8.68 -10.43
N MET A 295 25.66 9.88 -10.71
CA MET A 295 24.40 10.38 -10.11
C MET A 295 23.19 9.53 -10.53
N MET A 296 23.13 9.14 -11.79
CA MET A 296 22.07 8.23 -12.26
C MET A 296 22.14 6.86 -11.60
N PHE A 297 23.34 6.34 -11.39
CA PHE A 297 23.56 5.08 -10.68
C PHE A 297 23.06 5.17 -9.23
N LEU A 298 23.38 6.26 -8.52
CA LEU A 298 22.91 6.51 -7.16
C LEU A 298 21.36 6.54 -7.10
N VAL A 299 20.74 7.31 -8.00
CA VAL A 299 19.27 7.40 -8.05
C VAL A 299 18.65 6.05 -8.41
N GLY A 300 19.18 5.34 -9.41
CA GLY A 300 18.71 4.02 -9.81
C GLY A 300 18.83 2.99 -8.69
N THR A 301 19.96 2.96 -7.98
CA THR A 301 20.17 2.09 -6.81
C THR A 301 19.18 2.41 -5.69
N PHE A 302 18.94 3.69 -5.41
CA PHE A 302 17.95 4.12 -4.43
C PHE A 302 16.54 3.62 -4.80
N VAL A 303 16.12 3.78 -6.06
CA VAL A 303 14.81 3.28 -6.55
C VAL A 303 14.73 1.76 -6.43
N SER A 304 15.80 1.02 -6.74
CA SER A 304 15.84 -0.45 -6.59
C SER A 304 15.68 -0.88 -5.13
N ILE A 305 16.34 -0.18 -4.19
CA ILE A 305 16.19 -0.44 -2.75
C ILE A 305 14.74 -0.21 -2.31
N VAL A 306 14.14 0.91 -2.72
CA VAL A 306 12.73 1.22 -2.42
C VAL A 306 11.80 0.14 -2.99
N SER A 307 12.05 -0.35 -4.20
CA SER A 307 11.28 -1.43 -4.83
C SER A 307 11.37 -2.74 -4.07
N ILE A 308 12.56 -3.10 -3.53
CA ILE A 308 12.77 -4.29 -2.70
C ILE A 308 12.00 -4.16 -1.37
N ILE A 309 12.12 -3.01 -0.71
CA ILE A 309 11.40 -2.71 0.52
C ILE A 309 9.90 -2.84 0.27
N ARG A 310 9.39 -2.26 -0.82
CA ARG A 310 7.99 -2.38 -1.22
C ARG A 310 7.53 -3.83 -1.37
N LEU A 311 8.33 -4.69 -2.01
CA LEU A 311 8.00 -6.10 -2.17
C LEU A 311 7.80 -6.80 -0.82
N GLN A 312 8.66 -6.53 0.17
CA GLN A 312 8.52 -7.09 1.52
C GLN A 312 7.20 -6.67 2.17
N PHE A 313 6.76 -5.41 1.95
CA PHE A 313 5.47 -4.93 2.47
C PHE A 313 4.27 -5.55 1.78
N LEU A 314 4.31 -5.73 0.48
CA LEU A 314 3.25 -6.44 -0.26
C LEU A 314 3.09 -7.87 0.25
N VAL A 315 4.19 -8.55 0.60
CA VAL A 315 4.15 -9.89 1.21
C VAL A 315 3.51 -9.85 2.61
N ALA A 316 3.89 -8.88 3.44
CA ALA A 316 3.33 -8.71 4.78
C ALA A 316 1.85 -8.33 4.73
N PHE A 317 1.46 -7.46 3.81
CA PHE A 317 0.07 -7.05 3.56
C PHE A 317 -0.81 -8.24 3.16
N GLY A 318 -0.35 -9.10 2.26
CA GLY A 318 -1.09 -10.28 1.83
C GLY A 318 -1.34 -11.32 2.93
N LYS A 319 -0.62 -11.22 4.06
CA LYS A 319 -0.76 -12.10 5.23
C LYS A 319 -1.49 -11.45 6.41
N SER A 320 -1.77 -10.14 6.34
CA SER A 320 -2.39 -9.41 7.44
C SER A 320 -3.91 -9.54 7.46
N THR A 321 -4.48 -9.65 8.65
CA THR A 321 -5.94 -9.66 8.88
C THR A 321 -6.55 -8.26 8.83
N ASN A 322 -5.73 -7.20 8.89
CA ASN A 322 -6.16 -5.80 8.82
C ASN A 322 -5.44 -5.09 7.67
N PRO A 323 -5.99 -5.13 6.43
CA PRO A 323 -5.31 -4.64 5.24
C PRO A 323 -5.18 -3.11 5.16
N THR A 324 -5.92 -2.35 5.94
CA THR A 324 -5.86 -0.89 5.92
C THR A 324 -4.82 -0.30 6.86
N CYS A 325 -4.44 -1.03 7.90
CA CYS A 325 -3.42 -0.61 8.87
C CYS A 325 -2.68 -1.82 9.42
N ILE A 326 -1.37 -1.97 9.17
CA ILE A 326 -0.56 -3.09 9.66
C ILE A 326 -0.14 -2.82 11.11
N PRO A 327 -0.59 -3.63 12.09
CA PRO A 327 -0.19 -3.44 13.49
C PRO A 327 1.29 -3.81 13.72
N LYS A 328 1.96 -3.09 14.62
CA LYS A 328 3.36 -3.33 15.02
C LYS A 328 3.64 -4.75 15.53
N THR A 329 2.63 -5.43 16.05
CA THR A 329 2.74 -6.75 16.72
C THR A 329 2.90 -7.94 15.77
N GLN A 330 2.66 -7.76 14.46
CA GLN A 330 2.83 -8.85 13.47
C GLN A 330 4.18 -8.79 12.72
N GLN A 331 5.13 -8.00 13.18
CA GLN A 331 6.47 -7.97 12.61
C GLN A 331 7.28 -9.20 13.05
N PRO A 332 7.94 -9.92 12.12
CA PRO A 332 8.90 -10.96 12.50
C PRO A 332 10.03 -10.34 13.32
N GLU A 333 10.37 -10.95 14.46
CA GLU A 333 11.32 -10.48 15.49
C GLU A 333 12.72 -10.06 14.96
N ARG A 334 13.06 -10.42 13.73
CA ARG A 334 14.38 -10.17 13.13
C ARG A 334 14.65 -8.68 12.79
N PHE A 335 13.66 -7.78 12.89
CA PHE A 335 13.78 -6.36 12.52
C PHE A 335 13.73 -5.39 13.72
N GLN A 336 13.70 -5.88 14.96
CA GLN A 336 13.62 -5.02 16.16
C GLN A 336 14.93 -4.30 16.51
N THR A 337 16.04 -4.56 15.82
CA THR A 337 17.37 -4.06 16.20
C THR A 337 17.79 -2.76 15.51
N ILE A 338 17.00 -2.18 14.60
CA ILE A 338 17.35 -0.92 13.95
C ILE A 338 16.47 0.19 14.50
N LYS A 339 17.08 1.05 15.33
CA LYS A 339 16.47 2.25 15.96
C LYS A 339 16.10 3.39 15.00
N GLU A 340 15.88 3.12 13.70
CA GLU A 340 15.45 4.11 12.70
C GLU A 340 13.96 3.97 12.35
N HIS A 341 13.14 3.79 13.39
CA HIS A 341 11.73 3.36 13.24
C HIS A 341 10.78 4.38 12.59
N GLU A 342 11.03 5.67 12.65
CA GLU A 342 10.10 6.67 12.10
C GLU A 342 10.20 6.79 10.57
N PHE A 343 11.41 6.83 10.03
CA PHE A 343 11.63 6.98 8.58
C PHE A 343 11.20 5.74 7.78
N VAL A 344 11.41 4.54 8.33
CA VAL A 344 11.00 3.28 7.69
C VAL A 344 9.47 3.10 7.72
N GLU A 345 8.79 3.57 8.77
CA GLU A 345 7.32 3.57 8.82
C GLU A 345 6.70 4.59 7.85
N GLU A 346 7.35 5.72 7.60
CA GLU A 346 6.92 6.70 6.60
C GLU A 346 7.04 6.14 5.17
N ILE A 347 8.14 5.48 4.85
CA ILE A 347 8.32 4.78 3.56
C ILE A 347 7.27 3.67 3.39
N ARG A 348 6.81 3.03 4.46
CA ARG A 348 5.80 1.97 4.43
C ARG A 348 4.45 2.41 3.86
N CYS A 349 3.98 3.59 4.23
CA CYS A 349 2.73 4.13 3.67
C CYS A 349 2.90 4.58 2.22
N ILE A 350 4.10 5.05 1.83
CA ILE A 350 4.39 5.57 0.48
C ILE A 350 4.48 4.45 -0.55
N THR A 351 5.04 3.30 -0.16
CA THR A 351 5.27 2.19 -1.08
C THR A 351 4.03 1.36 -1.35
N ALA A 352 2.90 1.62 -0.68
CA ALA A 352 1.61 1.00 -0.97
C ALA A 352 0.89 1.65 -2.17
N CYS A 353 1.26 2.85 -2.55
CA CYS A 353 0.95 3.52 -3.80
C CYS A 353 2.19 3.56 -4.69
#